data_aa5fb50cfeaa40563948a4364d2fe758
#
_entry.id   aa5fb50cfeaa40563948a4364d2fe758
#
_cell.length_a   1.000
_cell.length_b   1.000
_cell.length_c   1.000
_cell.angle_alpha   90.00
_cell.angle_beta   90.00
_cell.angle_gamma   90.00
#
_symmetry.space_group_name_H-M   'P 1'
#
loop_
_entity.id
_entity.type
_entity.pdbx_description
1 polymer ?
#
loop_
_entity_poly.entity_id
_entity_poly.type
_entity_poly.pdbx_seq_one_letter_code
_entity_poly.pdbx_strand_id
1 'polypeptide(L)'
;MHRRRLTVTAAALLGAAVLALPVASAATQPSLPSLFARQIAAIHRAPHPTPVLLPRSMPLDAPRLFATGGAQRSGYDLEIGAVKHCGGATACFVAAFTATKGGKVFGRRVTVPGATRAGFVPLSCGASCSPPQIDFLWHGVRYTIQANLKTRQSDRAALIAAAQSAISSGPR
;
A
#
# COMPACT_ATOMS: atom_id res chain seq x y z
N MET A 1 -86.35 2.53 19.24
CA MET A 1 -85.23 2.65 20.16
C MET A 1 -83.96 2.01 19.54
N HIS A 2 -83.13 2.82 18.91
CA HIS A 2 -81.93 2.35 18.23
C HIS A 2 -80.70 2.73 19.10
N ARG A 3 -80.00 1.73 19.67
CA ARG A 3 -78.69 1.90 20.37
C ARG A 3 -77.53 1.84 19.35
N ARG A 4 -76.91 2.95 19.09
CA ARG A 4 -75.62 3.02 18.35
C ARG A 4 -74.49 2.56 19.26
N ARG A 5 -73.72 1.51 18.83
CA ARG A 5 -72.46 1.10 19.46
C ARG A 5 -71.34 1.89 18.82
N LEU A 6 -70.57 2.63 19.62
CA LEU A 6 -69.36 3.30 19.24
C LEU A 6 -68.19 2.28 19.37
N THR A 7 -67.55 1.96 18.27
CA THR A 7 -66.30 1.19 18.25
C THR A 7 -65.12 2.16 18.32
N VAL A 8 -64.33 2.06 19.38
CA VAL A 8 -63.08 2.81 19.56
C VAL A 8 -61.95 1.97 18.98
N THR A 9 -61.33 2.47 17.89
CA THR A 9 -60.15 1.83 17.27
C THR A 9 -58.91 2.42 17.92
N ALA A 10 -58.16 1.61 18.68
CA ALA A 10 -56.86 1.99 19.23
C ALA A 10 -55.80 1.79 18.17
N ALA A 11 -55.15 2.87 17.73
CA ALA A 11 -53.98 2.83 16.83
C ALA A 11 -52.71 2.65 17.68
N ALA A 12 -52.06 1.51 17.52
CA ALA A 12 -50.78 1.22 18.13
C ALA A 12 -49.64 1.82 17.25
N LEU A 13 -48.95 2.84 17.74
CA LEU A 13 -47.76 3.41 17.15
C LEU A 13 -46.55 2.50 17.50
N LEU A 14 -46.09 1.71 16.56
CA LEU A 14 -44.81 0.98 16.64
C LEU A 14 -43.69 1.94 16.33
N GLY A 15 -43.01 2.45 17.36
CA GLY A 15 -41.75 3.20 17.24
C GLY A 15 -40.59 2.29 16.86
N ALA A 16 -40.11 2.38 15.63
CA ALA A 16 -38.87 1.71 15.19
C ALA A 16 -37.66 2.45 15.77
N ALA A 17 -37.03 1.88 16.79
CA ALA A 17 -35.75 2.35 17.30
C ALA A 17 -34.64 1.94 16.31
N VAL A 18 -34.13 2.91 15.55
CA VAL A 18 -32.95 2.73 14.69
C VAL A 18 -31.72 2.67 15.59
N LEU A 19 -31.20 1.47 15.82
CA LEU A 19 -29.92 1.26 16.48
C LEU A 19 -28.80 1.72 15.54
N ALA A 20 -28.27 2.92 15.75
CA ALA A 20 -27.05 3.39 15.08
C ALA A 20 -25.86 2.58 15.62
N LEU A 21 -25.38 1.62 14.83
CA LEU A 21 -24.15 0.90 15.11
C LEU A 21 -22.98 1.88 14.99
N PRO A 22 -22.04 1.94 15.97
CA PRO A 22 -20.85 2.75 15.84
C PRO A 22 -20.02 2.21 14.67
N VAL A 23 -19.84 3.04 13.64
CA VAL A 23 -18.90 2.79 12.56
C VAL A 23 -17.51 2.87 13.17
N ALA A 24 -16.86 1.73 13.39
CA ALA A 24 -15.47 1.67 13.81
C ALA A 24 -14.64 2.41 12.75
N SER A 25 -14.11 3.59 13.09
CA SER A 25 -13.16 4.32 12.25
C SER A 25 -11.93 3.44 12.06
N ALA A 26 -11.79 2.83 10.88
CA ALA A 26 -10.55 2.17 10.49
C ALA A 26 -9.44 3.22 10.59
N ALA A 27 -8.43 2.98 11.42
CA ALA A 27 -7.28 3.85 11.54
C ALA A 27 -6.66 4.03 10.15
N THR A 28 -6.77 5.23 9.61
CA THR A 28 -6.28 5.54 8.25
C THR A 28 -4.76 5.47 8.30
N GLN A 29 -4.17 4.50 7.61
CA GLN A 29 -2.71 4.44 7.46
C GLN A 29 -2.22 5.74 6.81
N PRO A 30 -1.07 6.30 7.27
CA PRO A 30 -0.51 7.49 6.66
C PRO A 30 -0.20 7.23 5.18
N SER A 31 -0.31 8.25 4.34
CA SER A 31 0.09 8.12 2.94
C SER A 31 1.58 7.81 2.85
N LEU A 32 1.98 6.91 1.96
CA LEU A 32 3.41 6.57 1.80
C LEU A 32 4.26 7.79 1.42
N PRO A 33 3.83 8.68 0.51
CA PRO A 33 4.57 9.91 0.25
C PRO A 33 4.79 10.78 1.49
N SER A 34 3.79 10.89 2.39
CA SER A 34 3.95 11.64 3.64
C SER A 34 4.92 10.95 4.60
N LEU A 35 4.87 9.63 4.69
CA LEU A 35 5.79 8.84 5.51
C LEU A 35 7.24 9.02 5.08
N PHE A 36 7.51 9.12 3.76
CA PHE A 36 8.83 9.30 3.17
C PHE A 36 9.20 10.75 2.84
N ALA A 37 8.48 11.75 3.30
CA ALA A 37 8.70 13.15 2.89
C ALA A 37 10.15 13.62 3.04
N ARG A 38 10.83 13.26 4.14
CA ARG A 38 12.24 13.60 4.38
C ARG A 38 13.19 12.91 3.41
N GLN A 39 12.97 11.64 3.14
CA GLN A 39 13.77 10.81 2.24
C GLN A 39 13.60 11.28 0.79
N ILE A 40 12.37 11.58 0.37
CA ILE A 40 12.07 12.15 -0.97
C ILE A 40 12.82 13.46 -1.15
N ALA A 41 12.76 14.38 -0.19
CA ALA A 41 13.49 15.63 -0.23
C ALA A 41 15.02 15.43 -0.30
N ALA A 42 15.56 14.40 0.33
CA ALA A 42 16.98 14.06 0.24
C ALA A 42 17.35 13.48 -1.13
N ILE A 43 16.50 12.62 -1.71
CA ILE A 43 16.69 12.05 -3.05
C ILE A 43 16.71 13.16 -4.11
N HIS A 44 15.81 14.14 -4.03
CA HIS A 44 15.75 15.26 -4.99
C HIS A 44 16.98 16.15 -4.93
N ARG A 45 17.68 16.23 -3.80
CA ARG A 45 18.94 17.00 -3.66
C ARG A 45 20.19 16.22 -4.09
N ALA A 46 20.04 14.94 -4.44
CA ALA A 46 21.16 14.15 -4.91
C ALA A 46 21.66 14.65 -6.28
N PRO A 47 22.97 14.49 -6.63
CA PRO A 47 23.54 14.96 -7.88
C PRO A 47 22.85 14.42 -9.15
N HIS A 48 22.30 13.21 -9.08
CA HIS A 48 21.61 12.55 -10.19
C HIS A 48 20.28 11.96 -9.70
N PRO A 49 19.28 12.80 -9.40
CA PRO A 49 18.05 12.35 -8.81
C PRO A 49 17.31 11.37 -9.74
N THR A 50 16.77 10.32 -9.15
CA THR A 50 15.89 9.38 -9.82
C THR A 50 14.46 9.71 -9.41
N PRO A 51 13.50 9.84 -10.37
CA PRO A 51 12.11 10.10 -10.04
C PRO A 51 11.57 9.10 -9.01
N VAL A 52 11.01 9.59 -7.92
CA VAL A 52 10.48 8.74 -6.86
C VAL A 52 9.05 8.35 -7.19
N LEU A 53 8.81 7.05 -7.46
CA LEU A 53 7.48 6.49 -7.62
C LEU A 53 7.08 5.74 -6.34
N LEU A 54 5.99 6.20 -5.71
CA LEU A 54 5.40 5.56 -4.54
C LEU A 54 3.89 5.45 -4.72
N PRO A 55 3.29 4.29 -4.38
CA PRO A 55 1.84 4.21 -4.28
C PRO A 55 1.34 5.17 -3.21
N ARG A 56 0.11 5.65 -3.35
CA ARG A 56 -0.48 6.56 -2.37
C ARG A 56 -0.60 5.90 -0.99
N SER A 57 -1.01 4.63 -0.97
CA SER A 57 -1.15 3.80 0.21
C SER A 57 -1.02 2.32 -0.15
N MET A 58 -0.74 1.47 0.84
CA MET A 58 -0.71 0.01 0.71
C MET A 58 -1.23 -0.62 2.01
N PRO A 59 -1.87 -1.81 1.95
CA PRO A 59 -2.31 -2.55 3.13
C PRO A 59 -1.10 -3.27 3.78
N LEU A 60 -0.25 -2.53 4.48
CA LEU A 60 0.95 -3.06 5.12
C LEU A 60 0.61 -3.78 6.43
N ASP A 61 1.31 -4.89 6.71
CA ASP A 61 1.11 -5.68 7.92
C ASP A 61 2.04 -5.22 9.05
N ALA A 62 1.77 -4.04 9.60
CA ALA A 62 2.46 -3.57 10.80
C ALA A 62 1.64 -2.50 11.53
N PRO A 63 1.64 -2.51 12.89
CA PRO A 63 0.93 -1.52 13.69
C PRO A 63 1.63 -0.15 13.72
N ARG A 64 2.93 -0.13 13.45
CA ARG A 64 3.77 1.08 13.37
C ARG A 64 4.68 1.00 12.17
N LEU A 65 4.96 2.15 11.56
CA LEU A 65 5.76 2.25 10.36
C LEU A 65 6.90 3.26 10.58
N PHE A 66 8.13 2.84 10.34
CA PHE A 66 9.33 3.65 10.44
C PHE A 66 10.03 3.70 9.09
N ALA A 67 10.05 4.87 8.46
CA ALA A 67 10.65 5.08 7.15
C ALA A 67 12.14 5.40 7.25
N THR A 68 12.95 4.71 6.44
CA THR A 68 14.39 4.91 6.29
C THR A 68 14.78 4.90 4.81
N GLY A 69 16.06 5.11 4.52
CA GLY A 69 16.60 5.05 3.16
C GLY A 69 16.94 6.41 2.57
N GLY A 70 17.23 6.44 1.27
CA GLY A 70 17.64 7.65 0.56
C GLY A 70 18.16 7.39 -0.85
N ALA A 71 18.89 8.37 -1.41
CA ALA A 71 19.49 8.29 -2.73
C ALA A 71 20.61 7.25 -2.78
N GLN A 72 20.70 6.55 -3.89
CA GLN A 72 21.79 5.65 -4.28
C GLN A 72 22.44 6.17 -5.57
N ARG A 73 23.66 5.68 -5.90
CA ARG A 73 24.39 6.10 -7.12
C ARG A 73 23.54 5.96 -8.40
N SER A 74 22.76 4.88 -8.52
CA SER A 74 21.96 4.58 -9.70
C SER A 74 20.45 4.65 -9.48
N GLY A 75 19.99 5.22 -8.34
CA GLY A 75 18.58 5.25 -8.00
C GLY A 75 18.28 5.68 -6.59
N TYR A 76 17.42 4.95 -5.92
CA TYR A 76 17.13 5.12 -4.49
C TYR A 76 16.75 3.78 -3.85
N ASP A 77 16.84 3.76 -2.53
CA ASP A 77 16.34 2.69 -1.69
C ASP A 77 15.56 3.32 -0.51
N LEU A 78 14.27 2.95 -0.39
CA LEU A 78 13.38 3.38 0.67
C LEU A 78 12.81 2.16 1.37
N GLU A 79 12.91 2.10 2.68
CA GLU A 79 12.46 0.96 3.49
C GLU A 79 11.51 1.39 4.58
N ILE A 80 10.53 0.54 4.86
CA ILE A 80 9.65 0.62 6.03
C ILE A 80 9.93 -0.56 6.94
N GLY A 81 10.29 -0.29 8.18
CA GLY A 81 10.39 -1.26 9.24
C GLY A 81 9.26 -1.13 10.26
N ALA A 82 8.95 -2.21 10.97
CA ALA A 82 8.05 -2.21 12.13
C ALA A 82 8.68 -1.59 13.38
N VAL A 83 10.01 -1.43 13.38
CA VAL A 83 10.80 -0.80 14.45
C VAL A 83 11.77 0.23 13.86
N LYS A 84 12.21 1.19 14.70
CA LYS A 84 12.98 2.36 14.29
C LYS A 84 14.32 2.05 13.60
N HIS A 85 14.96 0.97 13.93
CA HIS A 85 16.27 0.56 13.39
C HIS A 85 16.21 -0.88 12.89
N CYS A 86 15.34 -1.15 11.90
CA CYS A 86 15.19 -2.48 11.33
C CYS A 86 16.44 -2.93 10.56
N GLY A 87 17.07 -2.04 9.79
CA GLY A 87 18.32 -2.31 9.06
C GLY A 87 18.24 -3.48 8.09
N GLY A 88 17.08 -3.69 7.44
CA GLY A 88 16.87 -4.78 6.50
C GLY A 88 16.65 -6.17 7.13
N ALA A 89 16.60 -6.27 8.46
CA ALA A 89 16.34 -7.55 9.11
C ALA A 89 14.93 -8.05 8.82
N THR A 90 14.78 -9.30 8.35
CA THR A 90 13.50 -9.88 7.93
C THR A 90 12.42 -9.87 9.01
N ALA A 91 12.82 -9.98 10.29
CA ALA A 91 11.88 -10.01 11.43
C ALA A 91 11.11 -8.69 11.64
N CYS A 92 11.62 -7.56 11.17
CA CYS A 92 10.98 -6.25 11.29
C CYS A 92 10.72 -5.58 9.94
N PHE A 93 11.07 -6.23 8.83
CA PHE A 93 10.82 -5.72 7.49
C PHE A 93 9.32 -5.63 7.20
N VAL A 94 8.88 -4.50 6.68
CA VAL A 94 7.48 -4.27 6.28
C VAL A 94 7.36 -4.06 4.78
N ALA A 95 8.14 -3.12 4.21
CA ALA A 95 8.15 -2.88 2.78
C ALA A 95 9.46 -2.21 2.33
N ALA A 96 9.81 -2.41 1.05
CA ALA A 96 10.87 -1.67 0.37
C ALA A 96 10.38 -1.15 -0.99
N PHE A 97 10.84 0.04 -1.33
CA PHE A 97 10.60 0.71 -2.61
C PHE A 97 11.94 1.13 -3.18
N THR A 98 12.38 0.46 -4.23
CA THR A 98 13.67 0.75 -4.83
C THR A 98 13.53 1.19 -6.29
N ALA A 99 14.47 1.99 -6.76
CA ALA A 99 14.60 2.34 -8.16
C ALA A 99 16.05 2.16 -8.60
N THR A 100 16.24 1.65 -9.82
CA THR A 100 17.56 1.47 -10.43
C THR A 100 17.50 1.81 -11.92
N LYS A 101 18.34 2.72 -12.37
CA LYS A 101 18.47 3.05 -13.80
C LYS A 101 19.00 1.84 -14.58
N GLY A 102 18.35 1.46 -15.69
CA GLY A 102 18.81 0.40 -16.58
C GLY A 102 18.71 -1.04 -16.06
N GLY A 103 17.93 -1.30 -15.01
CA GLY A 103 17.79 -2.64 -14.43
C GLY A 103 16.93 -3.62 -15.24
N LYS A 104 17.18 -4.95 -15.06
CA LYS A 104 16.31 -6.01 -15.58
C LYS A 104 15.11 -6.21 -14.66
N VAL A 105 13.94 -6.48 -15.22
CA VAL A 105 12.73 -6.89 -14.49
C VAL A 105 12.82 -8.37 -14.18
N PHE A 106 12.59 -8.75 -12.93
CA PHE A 106 12.61 -10.14 -12.46
C PHE A 106 11.19 -10.68 -12.25
N GLY A 107 11.08 -12.00 -12.14
CA GLY A 107 9.86 -12.70 -11.81
C GLY A 107 9.00 -13.11 -13.01
N ARG A 108 7.84 -13.69 -12.72
CA ARG A 108 6.86 -14.09 -13.74
C ARG A 108 6.24 -12.86 -14.38
N ARG A 109 6.21 -12.83 -15.72
CA ARG A 109 5.62 -11.71 -16.47
C ARG A 109 4.18 -11.41 -16.00
N VAL A 110 3.91 -10.14 -15.74
CA VAL A 110 2.57 -9.62 -15.42
C VAL A 110 2.33 -8.32 -16.17
N THR A 111 1.08 -7.87 -16.24
CA THR A 111 0.72 -6.58 -16.81
C THR A 111 0.50 -5.58 -15.70
N VAL A 112 1.18 -4.44 -15.75
CA VAL A 112 0.95 -3.25 -14.91
C VAL A 112 0.63 -2.10 -15.85
N PRO A 113 -0.56 -1.51 -15.79
CA PRO A 113 -0.92 -0.35 -16.63
C PRO A 113 0.10 0.79 -16.48
N GLY A 114 0.59 1.31 -17.61
CA GLY A 114 1.59 2.37 -17.67
C GLY A 114 3.04 1.92 -17.58
N ALA A 115 3.33 0.66 -17.22
CA ALA A 115 4.67 0.10 -17.26
C ALA A 115 4.98 -0.53 -18.63
N THR A 116 6.22 -0.37 -19.11
CA THR A 116 6.68 -1.02 -20.35
C THR A 116 6.86 -2.54 -20.19
N ARG A 117 7.27 -2.96 -19.00
CA ARG A 117 7.45 -4.37 -18.61
C ARG A 117 7.24 -4.51 -17.11
N ALA A 118 6.66 -5.62 -16.67
CA ALA A 118 6.56 -5.93 -15.26
C ALA A 118 6.68 -7.44 -14.98
N GLY A 119 7.14 -7.79 -13.78
CA GLY A 119 7.29 -9.14 -13.30
C GLY A 119 6.94 -9.25 -11.81
N PHE A 120 6.34 -10.37 -11.43
CA PHE A 120 5.96 -10.69 -10.06
C PHE A 120 6.79 -11.85 -9.53
N VAL A 121 7.37 -11.67 -8.34
CA VAL A 121 8.06 -12.71 -7.57
C VAL A 121 7.19 -13.03 -6.36
N PRO A 122 6.72 -14.28 -6.20
CA PRO A 122 5.93 -14.67 -5.03
C PRO A 122 6.78 -14.70 -3.76
N LEU A 123 6.11 -14.73 -2.61
CA LEU A 123 6.74 -15.08 -1.34
C LEU A 123 7.55 -16.36 -1.50
N SER A 124 8.77 -16.34 -1.04
CA SER A 124 9.62 -17.54 -0.99
C SER A 124 10.29 -17.64 0.38
N CYS A 125 10.32 -18.85 0.94
CA CYS A 125 10.93 -19.13 2.23
C CYS A 125 12.02 -20.20 2.07
N GLY A 126 13.17 -19.98 2.74
CA GLY A 126 14.25 -20.89 2.95
C GLY A 126 14.71 -20.77 4.40
N ALA A 127 15.99 -20.42 4.65
CA ALA A 127 16.48 -20.06 5.98
C ALA A 127 15.81 -18.78 6.51
N SER A 128 15.32 -17.91 5.62
CA SER A 128 14.47 -16.76 5.90
C SER A 128 13.42 -16.63 4.81
N CYS A 129 12.35 -15.86 5.06
CA CYS A 129 11.32 -15.57 4.06
C CYS A 129 11.61 -14.24 3.37
N SER A 130 11.56 -14.26 2.02
CA SER A 130 11.53 -13.05 1.19
C SER A 130 10.09 -12.72 0.86
N PRO A 131 9.58 -11.54 1.26
CA PRO A 131 8.24 -11.11 0.92
C PRO A 131 8.00 -11.04 -0.59
N PRO A 132 6.74 -11.12 -1.03
CA PRO A 132 6.40 -10.98 -2.45
C PRO A 132 6.83 -9.61 -2.98
N GLN A 133 7.17 -9.58 -4.27
CA GLN A 133 7.70 -8.38 -4.90
C GLN A 133 7.12 -8.21 -6.31
N ILE A 134 6.99 -6.96 -6.74
CA ILE A 134 6.73 -6.59 -8.12
C ILE A 134 7.84 -5.69 -8.63
N ASP A 135 8.42 -6.08 -9.76
CA ASP A 135 9.34 -5.26 -10.55
C ASP A 135 8.59 -4.66 -11.73
N PHE A 136 8.84 -3.40 -12.04
CA PHE A 136 8.30 -2.81 -13.27
C PHE A 136 9.25 -1.77 -13.87
N LEU A 137 9.24 -1.69 -15.20
CA LEU A 137 10.05 -0.74 -15.96
C LEU A 137 9.17 0.43 -16.39
N TRP A 138 9.56 1.64 -15.99
CA TRP A 138 8.89 2.87 -16.35
C TRP A 138 9.94 3.94 -16.70
N HIS A 139 9.86 4.52 -17.91
CA HIS A 139 10.81 5.52 -18.43
C HIS A 139 12.30 5.12 -18.27
N GLY A 140 12.65 3.85 -18.56
CA GLY A 140 14.03 3.36 -18.49
C GLY A 140 14.55 3.09 -17.08
N VAL A 141 13.74 3.30 -16.05
CA VAL A 141 14.06 3.00 -14.65
C VAL A 141 13.29 1.75 -14.22
N ARG A 142 13.98 0.79 -13.59
CA ARG A 142 13.35 -0.32 -12.90
C ARG A 142 12.96 0.11 -11.51
N TYR A 143 11.70 -0.08 -11.18
CA TYR A 143 11.14 0.11 -9.85
C TYR A 143 10.79 -1.24 -9.25
N THR A 144 11.03 -1.41 -7.97
CA THR A 144 10.66 -2.61 -7.22
C THR A 144 9.82 -2.20 -6.00
N ILE A 145 8.71 -2.90 -5.80
CA ILE A 145 7.92 -2.81 -4.57
C ILE A 145 7.92 -4.21 -3.96
N GLN A 146 8.48 -4.34 -2.76
CA GLN A 146 8.47 -5.57 -1.96
C GLN A 146 7.75 -5.27 -0.65
N ALA A 147 6.81 -6.12 -0.20
CA ALA A 147 6.06 -5.83 1.01
C ALA A 147 5.44 -7.06 1.67
N ASN A 148 5.38 -7.02 3.01
CA ASN A 148 4.48 -7.85 3.81
C ASN A 148 3.10 -7.20 3.81
N LEU A 149 2.12 -7.87 3.22
CA LEU A 149 0.78 -7.33 3.00
C LEU A 149 -0.24 -7.95 3.93
N LYS A 150 -1.12 -7.10 4.50
CA LYS A 150 -2.32 -7.52 5.22
C LYS A 150 -3.54 -7.27 4.34
N THR A 151 -3.84 -8.23 3.46
CA THR A 151 -4.92 -8.08 2.48
C THR A 151 -5.70 -9.38 2.31
N ARG A 152 -6.98 -9.26 1.92
CA ARG A 152 -7.81 -10.39 1.48
C ARG A 152 -7.60 -10.75 0.02
N GLN A 153 -6.96 -9.89 -0.74
CA GLN A 153 -6.58 -10.14 -2.13
C GLN A 153 -5.30 -10.99 -2.18
N SER A 154 -4.99 -11.59 -3.33
CA SER A 154 -3.68 -12.18 -3.53
C SER A 154 -2.59 -11.10 -3.52
N ASP A 155 -1.39 -11.44 -3.00
CA ASP A 155 -0.24 -10.53 -3.00
C ASP A 155 0.07 -9.99 -4.40
N ARG A 156 -0.07 -10.85 -5.42
CA ARG A 156 0.09 -10.45 -6.82
C ARG A 156 -0.86 -9.32 -7.23
N ALA A 157 -2.15 -9.44 -6.91
CA ALA A 157 -3.13 -8.42 -7.27
C ALA A 157 -2.88 -7.11 -6.49
N ALA A 158 -2.56 -7.22 -5.20
CA ALA A 158 -2.28 -6.05 -4.36
C ALA A 158 -1.01 -5.30 -4.82
N LEU A 159 0.06 -6.03 -5.19
CA LEU A 159 1.30 -5.41 -5.69
C LEU A 159 1.13 -4.82 -7.10
N ILE A 160 0.34 -5.43 -7.99
CA ILE A 160 -0.02 -4.83 -9.29
C ILE A 160 -0.77 -3.51 -9.08
N ALA A 161 -1.77 -3.49 -8.17
CA ALA A 161 -2.51 -2.28 -7.85
C ALA A 161 -1.61 -1.19 -7.24
N ALA A 162 -0.65 -1.56 -6.38
CA ALA A 162 0.33 -0.65 -5.82
C ALA A 162 1.24 -0.03 -6.90
N ALA A 163 1.78 -0.85 -7.81
CA ALA A 163 2.60 -0.38 -8.92
C ALA A 163 1.82 0.56 -9.85
N GLN A 164 0.57 0.21 -10.20
CA GLN A 164 -0.32 1.07 -10.97
C GLN A 164 -0.60 2.40 -10.26
N SER A 165 -0.88 2.36 -8.94
CA SER A 165 -1.08 3.56 -8.12
C SER A 165 0.17 4.45 -8.11
N ALA A 166 1.37 3.88 -8.03
CA ALA A 166 2.62 4.62 -8.08
C ALA A 166 2.78 5.35 -9.42
N ILE A 167 2.56 4.67 -10.55
CA ILE A 167 2.66 5.23 -11.90
C ILE A 167 1.59 6.32 -12.12
N SER A 168 0.33 6.05 -11.79
CA SER A 168 -0.78 6.99 -12.00
C SER A 168 -0.70 8.24 -11.12
N SER A 169 -0.05 8.14 -9.96
CA SER A 169 0.21 9.28 -9.08
C SER A 169 1.37 10.16 -9.60
N GLY A 170 2.20 9.64 -10.49
CA GLY A 170 3.37 10.30 -11.03
C GLY A 170 4.54 10.41 -10.05
N PRO A 171 5.69 10.95 -10.53
CA PRO A 171 6.86 11.20 -9.69
C PRO A 171 6.57 12.20 -8.57
N ARG A 172 7.25 12.00 -7.46
CA ARG A 172 7.25 12.88 -6.28
C ARG A 172 8.52 13.68 -6.24
#